data_3e3c88393769e11f8bc4978b42dc9850
#
_entry.id   3e3c88393769e11f8bc4978b42dc9850
#
_cell.length_a   1.000
_cell.length_b   1.000
_cell.length_c   1.000
_cell.angle_alpha   90.00
_cell.angle_beta   90.00
_cell.angle_gamma   90.00
#
_symmetry.space_group_name_H-M   'P 1'
#
loop_
_entity.id
_entity.type
_entity.pdbx_description
1 polymer ?
#
loop_
_entity_poly.entity_id
_entity_poly.type
_entity_poly.pdbx_seq_one_letter_code
_entity_poly.pdbx_strand_id
1 'polypeptide(L)'
;MGSKPQFRPVYLGRKLRQIRVAFGLTQSEMLGPLGAEKHLTSSRISEYETGIRQPSFGILLAYANVARVHLEILIDDEASLPDKLPGNFDFNRYKQRSLGPSGARHE
;
A
#
# COMPACT_ATOMS: atom_id res chain seq x y z
N MET A 1 -20.06 -26.77 6.35
CA MET A 1 -19.64 -26.44 6.23
C MET A 1 -19.14 -26.34 6.16
N GLY A 2 -19.41 -26.70 6.40
CA GLY A 2 -18.32 -26.37 6.49
C GLY A 2 -17.67 -25.49 5.74
N SER A 3 -17.84 -24.45 6.08
CA SER A 3 -17.05 -23.50 5.37
C SER A 3 -15.60 -23.69 5.77
N LYS A 4 -14.76 -23.53 4.79
CA LYS A 4 -13.33 -23.61 5.02
C LYS A 4 -12.83 -22.30 5.61
N PRO A 5 -11.79 -22.36 6.41
CA PRO A 5 -11.15 -21.12 6.86
C PRO A 5 -10.71 -20.29 5.67
N GLN A 6 -10.81 -19.00 5.81
CA GLN A 6 -10.33 -18.07 4.80
C GLN A 6 -8.87 -17.76 5.09
N PHE A 7 -7.99 -18.38 4.32
CA PHE A 7 -6.57 -18.11 4.47
C PHE A 7 -6.09 -17.00 3.58
N ARG A 8 -6.96 -16.53 2.70
CA ARG A 8 -6.62 -15.47 1.76
C ARG A 8 -7.72 -14.42 1.79
N PRO A 9 -7.41 -13.20 2.24
CA PRO A 9 -8.41 -12.15 2.32
C PRO A 9 -9.00 -11.84 0.95
N VAL A 10 -10.32 -11.74 0.89
CA VAL A 10 -11.03 -11.51 -0.37
C VAL A 10 -10.94 -10.04 -0.79
N TYR A 11 -10.98 -9.13 0.18
CA TYR A 11 -11.04 -7.70 -0.10
C TYR A 11 -9.70 -7.00 -0.01
N LEU A 12 -8.64 -7.74 0.22
CA LEU A 12 -7.33 -7.14 0.42
C LEU A 12 -6.89 -6.28 -0.77
N GLY A 13 -6.99 -6.82 -1.97
CA GLY A 13 -6.54 -6.09 -3.16
C GLY A 13 -7.28 -4.77 -3.31
N ARG A 14 -8.59 -4.79 -3.07
CA ARG A 14 -9.40 -3.58 -3.14
C ARG A 14 -8.94 -2.55 -2.11
N LYS A 15 -8.62 -3.00 -0.91
CA LYS A 15 -8.16 -2.10 0.15
C LYS A 15 -6.81 -1.48 -0.20
N LEU A 16 -5.90 -2.26 -0.77
CA LEU A 16 -4.60 -1.75 -1.18
C LEU A 16 -4.78 -0.66 -2.25
N ARG A 17 -5.68 -0.91 -3.19
CA ARG A 17 -5.97 0.09 -4.21
C ARG A 17 -6.58 1.35 -3.60
N GLN A 18 -7.50 1.18 -2.64
CA GLN A 18 -8.11 2.32 -1.97
C GLN A 18 -7.06 3.21 -1.30
N ILE A 19 -6.06 2.60 -0.67
CA ILE A 19 -4.99 3.34 -0.03
C ILE A 19 -4.23 4.15 -1.08
N ARG A 20 -3.83 3.50 -2.17
CA ARG A 20 -3.08 4.17 -3.22
C ARG A 20 -3.86 5.35 -3.81
N VAL A 21 -5.13 5.11 -4.13
CA VAL A 21 -5.97 6.12 -4.74
C VAL A 21 -6.21 7.28 -3.76
N ALA A 22 -6.37 6.97 -2.48
CA ALA A 22 -6.58 8.00 -1.47
C ALA A 22 -5.40 8.97 -1.40
N PHE A 23 -4.20 8.48 -1.68
CA PHE A 23 -3.01 9.33 -1.68
C PHE A 23 -2.72 9.93 -3.06
N GLY A 24 -3.54 9.62 -4.05
CA GLY A 24 -3.37 10.19 -5.39
C GLY A 24 -2.17 9.66 -6.14
N LEU A 25 -1.76 8.42 -5.84
CA LEU A 25 -0.55 7.85 -6.44
C LEU A 25 -0.89 6.86 -7.54
N THR A 26 -0.04 6.81 -8.57
CA THR A 26 -0.11 5.73 -9.54
C THR A 26 0.50 4.48 -8.93
N GLN A 27 0.33 3.35 -9.62
CA GLN A 27 0.92 2.10 -9.15
C GLN A 27 2.44 2.21 -9.06
N SER A 28 3.06 2.86 -10.04
CA SER A 28 4.49 3.05 -10.03
C SER A 28 4.93 3.95 -8.88
N GLU A 29 4.18 5.02 -8.66
CA GLU A 29 4.51 5.97 -7.58
C GLU A 29 4.36 5.36 -6.20
N MET A 30 3.51 4.37 -6.07
CA MET A 30 3.30 3.73 -4.77
C MET A 30 4.54 3.00 -4.26
N LEU A 31 5.44 2.62 -5.16
CA LEU A 31 6.65 1.92 -4.77
C LEU A 31 7.52 2.72 -3.80
N GLY A 32 7.54 4.05 -3.97
CA GLY A 32 8.33 4.92 -3.11
C GLY A 32 7.91 4.87 -1.65
N PRO A 33 6.66 5.23 -1.34
CA PRO A 33 6.19 5.21 0.04
C PRO A 33 6.29 3.83 0.69
N LEU A 34 6.17 2.77 -0.11
CA LEU A 34 6.31 1.42 0.42
C LEU A 34 7.77 1.04 0.68
N GLY A 35 8.71 1.84 0.17
CA GLY A 35 10.13 1.50 0.29
C GLY A 35 10.50 0.29 -0.55
N ALA A 36 9.76 0.05 -1.63
CA ALA A 36 9.90 -1.17 -2.41
C ALA A 36 10.49 -0.95 -3.80
N GLU A 37 11.05 0.22 -4.05
CA GLU A 37 11.52 0.59 -5.40
C GLU A 37 12.57 -0.36 -5.94
N LYS A 38 13.38 -0.95 -5.07
CA LYS A 38 14.44 -1.86 -5.49
C LYS A 38 13.99 -3.31 -5.53
N HIS A 39 12.78 -3.58 -5.11
CA HIS A 39 12.33 -4.96 -4.95
C HIS A 39 11.10 -5.31 -5.76
N LEU A 40 10.30 -4.32 -6.11
CA LEU A 40 9.03 -4.56 -6.81
C LEU A 40 8.91 -3.64 -8.01
N THR A 41 7.99 -3.99 -8.90
CA THR A 41 7.63 -3.17 -10.05
C THR A 41 6.17 -2.76 -9.94
N SER A 42 5.75 -1.82 -10.77
CA SER A 42 4.35 -1.41 -10.81
C SER A 42 3.44 -2.57 -11.21
N SER A 43 3.95 -3.49 -12.02
CA SER A 43 3.17 -4.69 -12.39
C SER A 43 2.83 -5.52 -11.17
N ARG A 44 3.75 -5.62 -10.22
CA ARG A 44 3.51 -6.37 -9.01
C ARG A 44 2.44 -5.70 -8.15
N ILE A 45 2.47 -4.35 -8.11
CA ILE A 45 1.42 -3.60 -7.40
C ILE A 45 0.06 -3.90 -8.02
N SER A 46 0.00 -3.91 -9.36
CA SER A 46 -1.22 -4.23 -10.07
C SER A 46 -1.72 -5.64 -9.71
N GLU A 47 -0.82 -6.60 -9.65
CA GLU A 47 -1.19 -7.98 -9.30
C GLU A 47 -1.74 -8.08 -7.88
N TYR A 48 -1.20 -7.29 -6.96
CA TYR A 48 -1.73 -7.26 -5.60
C TYR A 48 -3.14 -6.69 -5.58
N GLU A 49 -3.37 -5.61 -6.32
CA GLU A 49 -4.66 -4.92 -6.31
C GLU A 49 -5.75 -5.73 -6.99
N THR A 50 -5.38 -6.56 -7.96
CA THR A 50 -6.36 -7.40 -8.65
C THR A 50 -6.53 -8.77 -8.01
N GLY A 51 -5.72 -9.08 -7.01
CA GLY A 51 -5.83 -10.36 -6.31
C GLY A 51 -5.10 -11.50 -6.99
N ILE A 52 -4.40 -11.22 -8.08
CA ILE A 52 -3.64 -12.25 -8.80
C ILE A 52 -2.49 -12.77 -7.93
N ARG A 53 -1.92 -11.89 -7.12
CA ARG A 53 -0.81 -12.25 -6.27
C ARG A 53 -1.01 -11.68 -4.88
N GLN A 54 -0.66 -12.47 -3.89
CA GLN A 54 -0.75 -12.06 -2.50
C GLN A 54 0.54 -11.34 -2.10
N PRO A 55 0.46 -10.15 -1.51
CA PRO A 55 1.67 -9.47 -1.03
C PRO A 55 2.31 -10.24 0.11
N SER A 56 3.62 -10.08 0.24
CA SER A 56 4.31 -10.61 1.40
C SER A 56 3.85 -9.87 2.66
N PHE A 57 4.13 -10.48 3.79
CA PHE A 57 3.79 -9.86 5.07
C PHE A 57 4.46 -8.48 5.21
N GLY A 58 5.72 -8.38 4.78
CA GLY A 58 6.43 -7.10 4.85
C GLY A 58 5.80 -6.01 4.00
N ILE A 59 5.30 -6.37 2.82
CA ILE A 59 4.63 -5.40 1.97
C ILE A 59 3.30 -4.98 2.58
N LEU A 60 2.56 -5.92 3.16
CA LEU A 60 1.31 -5.59 3.85
C LEU A 60 1.55 -4.62 4.99
N LEU A 61 2.60 -4.87 5.76
CA LEU A 61 2.94 -4.00 6.86
C LEU A 61 3.31 -2.60 6.35
N ALA A 62 4.02 -2.53 5.22
CA ALA A 62 4.37 -1.24 4.63
C ALA A 62 3.13 -0.46 4.25
N TYR A 63 2.14 -1.11 3.63
CA TYR A 63 0.87 -0.46 3.31
C TYR A 63 0.17 0.05 4.58
N ALA A 64 0.10 -0.79 5.60
CA ALA A 64 -0.55 -0.40 6.85
C ALA A 64 0.15 0.81 7.47
N ASN A 65 1.47 0.83 7.44
CA ASN A 65 2.23 1.92 7.99
C ASN A 65 2.02 3.23 7.21
N VAL A 66 1.96 3.15 5.89
CA VAL A 66 1.71 4.34 5.06
C VAL A 66 0.33 4.89 5.35
N ALA A 67 -0.66 4.03 5.43
CA ALA A 67 -2.04 4.44 5.68
C ALA A 67 -2.30 4.77 7.15
N ARG A 68 -1.40 4.35 8.03
CA ARG A 68 -1.53 4.50 9.48
C ARG A 68 -2.76 3.80 10.01
N VAL A 69 -2.98 2.61 9.53
CA VAL A 69 -4.04 1.74 10.04
C VAL A 69 -3.38 0.47 10.58
N HIS A 70 -4.10 -0.23 11.43
CA HIS A 70 -3.62 -1.53 11.91
C HIS A 70 -3.63 -2.52 10.76
N LEU A 71 -2.65 -3.41 10.75
CA LEU A 71 -2.54 -4.42 9.72
C LEU A 71 -3.82 -5.23 9.57
N GLU A 72 -4.47 -5.54 10.67
CA GLU A 72 -5.68 -6.32 10.65
C GLU A 72 -6.81 -5.68 9.84
N ILE A 73 -6.80 -4.34 9.73
CA ILE A 73 -7.79 -3.66 8.88
C ILE A 73 -7.68 -4.13 7.44
N LEU A 74 -6.46 -4.45 7.01
CA LEU A 74 -6.23 -4.90 5.64
C LEU A 74 -6.64 -6.36 5.45
N ILE A 75 -6.34 -7.21 6.41
CA ILE A 75 -6.49 -8.65 6.22
C ILE A 75 -7.79 -9.22 6.77
N ASP A 76 -8.50 -8.47 7.59
CA ASP A 76 -9.79 -8.89 8.12
C ASP A 76 -10.89 -8.42 7.18
N ASP A 77 -11.52 -9.37 6.48
CA ASP A 77 -12.57 -9.02 5.52
C ASP A 77 -13.80 -8.38 6.18
N GLU A 78 -13.94 -8.55 7.48
CA GLU A 78 -15.05 -7.94 8.22
C GLU A 78 -14.77 -6.47 8.55
N ALA A 79 -13.52 -6.05 8.40
CA ALA A 79 -13.13 -4.67 8.69
C ALA A 79 -13.09 -3.87 7.40
N SER A 80 -13.29 -2.56 7.52
CA SER A 80 -13.22 -1.66 6.37
C SER A 80 -12.23 -0.55 6.66
N LEU A 81 -11.60 -0.06 5.58
CA LEU A 81 -10.78 1.13 5.72
C LEU A 81 -11.67 2.32 6.11
N PRO A 82 -11.17 3.22 6.95
CA PRO A 82 -11.93 4.44 7.23
C PRO A 82 -12.06 5.29 5.97
N ASP A 83 -13.12 6.07 5.90
CA ASP A 83 -13.35 6.94 4.74
C ASP A 83 -12.17 7.88 4.53
N LYS A 84 -11.58 8.34 5.62
CA LYS A 84 -10.42 9.21 5.57
C LYS A 84 -9.30 8.51 6.30
N LEU A 85 -8.22 8.23 5.58
CA LEU A 85 -7.10 7.53 6.17
C LEU A 85 -6.36 8.41 7.15
N PRO A 86 -5.94 7.85 8.31
CA PRO A 86 -5.14 8.61 9.27
C PRO A 86 -3.76 8.99 8.73
N GLY A 87 -3.27 8.22 7.75
CA GLY A 87 -1.96 8.49 7.19
C GLY A 87 -1.90 9.88 6.57
N ASN A 88 -0.81 10.56 6.81
CA ASN A 88 -0.63 11.93 6.36
C ASN A 88 0.54 11.99 5.40
N PHE A 89 0.45 11.21 4.35
CA PHE A 89 1.51 11.16 3.35
C PHE A 89 1.38 12.36 2.42
N ASP A 90 2.43 13.16 2.34
CA ASP A 90 2.47 14.30 1.44
C ASP A 90 3.25 13.91 0.20
N PHE A 91 2.52 13.52 -0.83
CA PHE A 91 3.12 13.08 -2.07
C PHE A 91 3.96 14.18 -2.74
N ASN A 92 3.47 15.42 -2.69
CA ASN A 92 4.22 16.52 -3.28
C ASN A 92 5.56 16.72 -2.61
N ARG A 93 5.57 16.62 -1.31
CA ARG A 93 6.80 16.76 -0.53
C ARG A 93 7.75 15.59 -0.83
N TYR A 94 7.22 14.38 -0.88
CA TYR A 94 7.99 13.21 -1.23
C TYR A 94 8.59 13.34 -2.63
N LYS A 95 7.79 13.78 -3.57
CA LYS A 95 8.22 13.93 -4.96
C LYS A 95 9.33 14.95 -5.10
N GLN A 96 9.20 16.08 -4.40
CA GLN A 96 10.25 17.10 -4.41
C GLN A 96 11.55 16.56 -3.85
N ARG A 97 11.45 15.81 -2.78
CA ARG A 97 12.62 15.23 -2.15
C ARG A 97 13.31 14.23 -3.06
N SER A 98 12.52 13.44 -3.77
CA SER A 98 13.04 12.45 -4.69
C SER A 98 13.70 13.08 -5.91
N LEU A 99 13.19 14.21 -6.35
CA LEU A 99 13.69 14.89 -7.54
C LEU A 99 14.71 15.96 -7.22
N GLY A 100 14.89 16.28 -5.94
CA GLY A 100 15.80 17.32 -5.53
C GLY A 100 17.23 17.01 -5.89
N PRO A 101 18.04 18.06 -5.93
CA PRO A 101 19.45 17.82 -6.17
C PRO A 101 19.98 17.01 -5.03
N SER A 102 20.15 16.31 -5.10
CA SER A 102 20.24 15.60 -4.17
C SER A 102 20.63 15.82 -2.87
N GLY A 103 20.25 16.35 -3.03
CA GLY A 103 20.41 16.37 -2.29
C GLY A 103 20.13 16.47 -1.34
N ALA A 104 20.15 16.94 -1.63
CA ALA A 104 20.03 16.99 -0.91
C ALA A 104 19.81 16.49 0.05
N ARG A 105 20.01 16.28 -0.15
CA ARG A 105 19.95 15.61 0.53
C ARG A 105 19.98 15.34 1.60
N HIS A 106 20.15 15.43 1.56
CA HIS A 106 20.21 15.05 2.47
C HIS A 106 20.25 15.02 3.31
N GLU A 107 20.46 15.06 3.22
CA GLU A 107 20.60 14.87 3.91
C GLU A 107 20.52 14.77 4.50
#